data_130e54aacf16cf35b4b3751913337740
#
_entry.id   130e54aacf16cf35b4b3751913337740
#
_cell.length_a   1.000
_cell.length_b   1.000
_cell.length_c   1.000
_cell.angle_alpha   90.00
_cell.angle_beta   90.00
_cell.angle_gamma   90.00
#
_symmetry.space_group_name_H-M   'P 1'
#
loop_
_entity.id
_entity.type
_entity.pdbx_description
1 polymer ?
#
loop_
_entity_poly.entity_id
_entity_poly.type
_entity_poly.pdbx_seq_one_letter_code
_entity_poly.pdbx_strand_id
1 'polypeptide(L)'
;MLLSNGEFEMATSSQNNSFVKNGQLYIVPTLTSDNIGMDAVLDGSIYNITDCTFNITRPDNGFITKNGERVFDWPSYYRSCSAVSNATAGTVINPVQSARLTTQKSASIRYGRVEIKAKMPNGCVISCLGLL
;
A
#
# COMPACT_ATOMS: atom_id res chain seq x y z
N MET A 1 3.93 -3.40 -0.68
CA MET A 1 2.76 -2.62 -0.32
C MET A 1 1.68 -3.55 0.12
N LEU A 2 0.91 -3.21 1.10
CA LEU A 2 -0.04 -4.10 1.74
C LEU A 2 -1.40 -3.41 1.77
N LEU A 3 -2.41 -4.12 1.30
CA LEU A 3 -3.78 -3.86 1.70
C LEU A 3 -3.88 -4.40 3.12
N SER A 4 -3.96 -3.55 4.12
CA SER A 4 -4.04 -4.01 5.48
C SER A 4 -5.39 -3.70 6.09
N ASN A 5 -6.05 -4.75 6.57
CA ASN A 5 -7.04 -4.70 7.64
C ASN A 5 -8.25 -3.78 7.46
N GLY A 6 -8.74 -3.57 6.23
CA GLY A 6 -9.92 -2.73 6.00
C GLY A 6 -9.63 -1.23 6.06
N GLU A 7 -8.40 -0.83 5.80
CA GLU A 7 -8.05 0.58 5.63
C GLU A 7 -8.77 1.18 4.42
N PHE A 8 -9.14 2.44 4.54
CA PHE A 8 -9.85 3.17 3.49
C PHE A 8 -8.97 3.40 2.25
N GLU A 9 -7.66 3.49 2.45
CA GLU A 9 -6.68 3.70 1.38
C GLU A 9 -5.89 2.45 1.08
N MET A 10 -5.43 2.35 -0.18
CA MET A 10 -4.38 1.45 -0.58
C MET A 10 -3.18 2.23 -1.09
N ALA A 11 -1.99 1.77 -0.73
CA ALA A 11 -0.80 2.38 -1.24
C ALA A 11 -0.41 1.74 -2.59
N THR A 12 -0.09 2.52 -3.60
CA THR A 12 0.30 2.07 -4.95
C THR A 12 1.71 2.51 -5.32
N SER A 13 2.29 1.93 -6.35
CA SER A 13 3.56 2.38 -6.96
C SER A 13 3.33 3.44 -8.05
N SER A 14 2.10 3.92 -8.22
CA SER A 14 1.73 4.85 -9.27
C SER A 14 2.47 6.18 -9.15
N GLN A 15 2.98 6.68 -10.27
CA GLN A 15 3.56 8.02 -10.35
C GLN A 15 2.52 9.13 -10.14
N ASN A 16 1.23 8.83 -10.21
CA ASN A 16 0.17 9.77 -9.84
C ASN A 16 0.09 9.96 -8.31
N ASN A 17 0.50 8.95 -7.54
CA ASN A 17 0.43 8.98 -6.09
C ASN A 17 1.74 9.38 -5.41
N SER A 18 2.89 9.21 -6.08
CA SER A 18 4.17 9.72 -5.56
C SER A 18 5.09 10.14 -6.69
N PHE A 19 5.62 11.35 -6.59
CA PHE A 19 6.54 11.92 -7.57
C PHE A 19 7.41 13.02 -6.97
N VAL A 20 8.50 13.33 -7.63
CA VAL A 20 9.37 14.47 -7.29
C VAL A 20 9.17 15.58 -8.31
N LYS A 21 8.91 16.80 -7.83
CA LYS A 21 8.78 18.00 -8.65
C LYS A 21 9.48 19.17 -7.97
N ASN A 22 10.34 19.88 -8.68
CA ASN A 22 11.10 21.03 -8.17
C ASN A 22 11.88 20.70 -6.87
N GLY A 23 12.48 19.50 -6.79
CA GLY A 23 13.23 19.06 -5.61
C GLY A 23 12.38 18.70 -4.38
N GLN A 24 11.06 18.64 -4.52
CA GLN A 24 10.13 18.27 -3.46
C GLN A 24 9.45 16.95 -3.78
N LEU A 25 9.32 16.08 -2.77
CA LEU A 25 8.54 14.87 -2.85
C LEU A 25 7.06 15.20 -2.61
N TYR A 26 6.22 14.71 -3.51
CA TYR A 26 4.77 14.77 -3.41
C TYR A 26 4.22 13.37 -3.17
N ILE A 27 3.33 13.25 -2.19
CA ILE A 27 2.45 12.08 -1.99
C ILE A 27 1.04 12.62 -2.10
N VAL A 28 0.31 12.16 -3.14
CA VAL A 28 -1.00 12.70 -3.52
C VAL A 28 -2.02 11.57 -3.54
N PRO A 29 -3.08 11.66 -2.73
CA PRO A 29 -4.18 10.70 -2.82
C PRO A 29 -4.99 10.92 -4.10
N THR A 30 -5.46 9.83 -4.69
CA THR A 30 -6.37 9.80 -5.85
C THR A 30 -7.52 8.85 -5.57
N LEU A 31 -8.64 9.01 -6.28
CA LEU A 31 -9.74 8.05 -6.17
C LEU A 31 -9.45 6.81 -7.02
N THR A 32 -9.73 5.65 -6.46
CA THR A 32 -9.62 4.38 -7.19
C THR A 32 -10.62 4.33 -8.34
N SER A 33 -11.79 4.94 -8.15
CA SER A 33 -12.83 5.05 -9.18
C SER A 33 -12.39 5.82 -10.43
N ASP A 34 -11.45 6.75 -10.31
CA ASP A 34 -10.89 7.47 -11.47
C ASP A 34 -10.11 6.54 -12.41
N ASN A 35 -9.64 5.41 -11.86
CA ASN A 35 -8.83 4.44 -12.58
C ASN A 35 -9.66 3.25 -13.12
N ILE A 36 -10.57 2.70 -12.32
CA ILE A 36 -11.32 1.48 -12.65
C ILE A 36 -12.83 1.67 -12.76
N GLY A 37 -13.34 2.88 -12.49
CA GLY A 37 -14.78 3.17 -12.44
C GLY A 37 -15.40 2.86 -11.08
N MET A 38 -16.49 3.54 -10.76
CA MET A 38 -17.20 3.38 -9.48
C MET A 38 -17.84 2.01 -9.34
N ASP A 39 -18.42 1.48 -10.42
CA ASP A 39 -19.09 0.17 -10.40
C ASP A 39 -18.11 -0.95 -10.03
N ALA A 40 -16.91 -0.91 -10.59
CA ALA A 40 -15.86 -1.88 -10.26
C ALA A 40 -15.36 -1.75 -8.82
N VAL A 41 -15.35 -0.53 -8.26
CA VAL A 41 -15.00 -0.31 -6.84
C VAL A 41 -16.04 -0.96 -5.93
N LEU A 42 -17.33 -0.93 -6.31
CA LEU A 42 -18.44 -1.34 -5.46
C LEU A 42 -18.79 -2.82 -5.58
N ASP A 43 -18.65 -3.42 -6.77
CA ASP A 43 -19.08 -4.80 -6.98
C ASP A 43 -18.34 -5.50 -8.13
N GLY A 44 -18.22 -6.83 -8.04
CA GLY A 44 -17.89 -7.75 -9.10
C GLY A 44 -16.46 -7.69 -9.63
N SER A 45 -15.54 -7.02 -8.96
CA SER A 45 -14.18 -6.81 -9.47
C SER A 45 -13.09 -7.27 -8.52
N ILE A 46 -11.93 -7.57 -9.10
CA ILE A 46 -10.68 -7.86 -8.37
C ILE A 46 -9.64 -6.85 -8.81
N TYR A 47 -9.09 -6.10 -7.87
CA TYR A 47 -7.99 -5.17 -8.08
C TYR A 47 -6.70 -5.80 -7.56
N ASN A 48 -5.73 -6.01 -8.44
CA ASN A 48 -4.40 -6.49 -8.08
C ASN A 48 -3.42 -5.33 -8.07
N ILE A 49 -2.69 -5.16 -6.96
CA ILE A 49 -1.65 -4.15 -6.86
C ILE A 49 -0.45 -4.61 -7.68
N THR A 50 -0.09 -3.84 -8.70
CA THR A 50 1.17 -4.00 -9.41
C THR A 50 2.34 -3.69 -8.48
N ASP A 51 3.46 -4.41 -8.64
CA ASP A 51 4.67 -4.23 -7.83
C ASP A 51 4.43 -4.37 -6.31
N CYS A 52 3.54 -5.30 -5.93
CA CYS A 52 3.28 -5.58 -4.53
C CYS A 52 4.56 -6.03 -3.80
N THR A 53 4.85 -5.38 -2.69
CA THR A 53 6.08 -5.61 -1.91
C THR A 53 5.94 -6.63 -0.79
N PHE A 54 4.94 -7.52 -0.87
CA PHE A 54 4.68 -8.54 0.15
C PHE A 54 5.91 -9.38 0.49
N ASN A 55 6.60 -9.89 -0.54
CA ASN A 55 7.80 -10.68 -0.39
C ASN A 55 9.00 -9.90 0.17
N ILE A 56 8.99 -8.58 0.08
CA ILE A 56 10.07 -7.72 0.59
C ILE A 56 9.87 -7.36 2.06
N THR A 57 8.61 -7.20 2.47
CA THR A 57 8.22 -6.70 3.80
C THR A 57 7.95 -7.81 4.80
N ARG A 58 7.84 -9.08 4.34
CA ARG A 58 7.59 -10.23 5.20
C ARG A 58 8.88 -10.94 5.60
N PRO A 59 8.92 -11.52 6.81
CA PRO A 59 9.97 -12.44 7.19
C PRO A 59 10.12 -13.57 6.15
N ASP A 60 11.34 -14.00 5.91
CA ASP A 60 11.66 -15.08 4.98
C ASP A 60 11.10 -14.88 3.55
N ASN A 61 11.00 -13.60 3.10
CA ASN A 61 10.51 -13.22 1.78
C ASN A 61 9.11 -13.77 1.44
N GLY A 62 8.25 -13.92 2.44
CA GLY A 62 6.89 -14.43 2.28
C GLY A 62 6.76 -15.95 2.23
N PHE A 63 7.83 -16.68 2.52
CA PHE A 63 7.76 -18.13 2.66
C PHE A 63 7.40 -18.54 4.10
N ILE A 64 6.69 -19.64 4.22
CA ILE A 64 6.33 -20.27 5.50
C ILE A 64 6.70 -21.75 5.47
N THR A 65 6.91 -22.36 6.63
CA THR A 65 7.08 -23.81 6.74
C THR A 65 5.72 -24.46 7.01
N LYS A 66 5.29 -25.34 6.11
CA LYS A 66 4.06 -26.10 6.23
C LYS A 66 4.40 -27.59 6.04
N ASN A 67 4.07 -28.40 7.05
CA ASN A 67 4.38 -29.86 7.07
C ASN A 67 5.87 -30.17 6.82
N GLY A 68 6.79 -29.31 7.28
CA GLY A 68 8.23 -29.50 7.09
C GLY A 68 8.77 -28.99 5.73
N GLU A 69 7.91 -28.53 4.83
CA GLU A 69 8.29 -27.96 3.53
C GLU A 69 8.21 -26.44 3.54
N ARG A 70 9.14 -25.81 2.85
CA ARG A 70 9.14 -24.36 2.65
C ARG A 70 8.27 -23.98 1.45
N VAL A 71 7.12 -23.36 1.73
CA VAL A 71 6.13 -22.97 0.71
C VAL A 71 5.86 -21.46 0.77
N PHE A 72 5.52 -20.86 -0.38
CA PHE A 72 5.13 -19.45 -0.41
C PHE A 72 3.71 -19.27 0.13
N ASP A 73 3.50 -18.27 1.00
CA ASP A 73 2.20 -17.98 1.63
C ASP A 73 1.26 -17.22 0.67
N TRP A 74 0.74 -17.92 -0.32
CA TRP A 74 -0.21 -17.38 -1.29
C TRP A 74 -1.46 -16.75 -0.67
N PRO A 75 -2.10 -17.35 0.36
CA PRO A 75 -3.27 -16.74 0.99
C PRO A 75 -2.98 -15.36 1.59
N SER A 76 -1.84 -15.21 2.25
CA SER A 76 -1.42 -13.92 2.79
C SER A 76 -0.99 -12.94 1.70
N TYR A 77 -0.38 -13.43 0.62
CA TYR A 77 -0.05 -12.63 -0.55
C TYR A 77 -1.32 -12.02 -1.16
N TYR A 78 -2.33 -12.81 -1.48
CA TYR A 78 -3.57 -12.30 -2.07
C TYR A 78 -4.31 -11.33 -1.15
N ARG A 79 -4.35 -11.59 0.16
CA ARG A 79 -4.91 -10.64 1.13
C ARG A 79 -4.19 -9.30 1.18
N SER A 80 -2.90 -9.30 0.90
CA SER A 80 -2.07 -8.11 1.00
C SER A 80 -1.90 -7.36 -0.33
N CYS A 81 -2.08 -8.04 -1.44
CA CYS A 81 -1.77 -7.53 -2.78
C CYS A 81 -2.99 -7.41 -3.70
N SER A 82 -4.17 -7.84 -3.24
CA SER A 82 -5.40 -7.69 -4.01
C SER A 82 -6.58 -7.27 -3.14
N ALA A 83 -7.53 -6.57 -3.73
CA ALA A 83 -8.80 -6.20 -3.14
C ALA A 83 -9.94 -6.72 -4.00
N VAL A 84 -11.02 -7.15 -3.37
CA VAL A 84 -12.20 -7.71 -4.04
C VAL A 84 -13.42 -6.89 -3.66
N SER A 85 -14.17 -6.44 -4.66
CA SER A 85 -15.49 -5.87 -4.47
C SER A 85 -16.58 -6.92 -4.65
N ASN A 86 -17.49 -7.00 -3.70
CA ASN A 86 -18.66 -7.87 -3.73
C ASN A 86 -19.78 -7.25 -2.88
N ALA A 87 -20.79 -6.71 -3.54
CA ALA A 87 -21.91 -6.04 -2.88
C ALA A 87 -22.67 -6.96 -1.93
N THR A 88 -22.82 -8.25 -2.28
CA THR A 88 -23.50 -9.24 -1.45
C THR A 88 -22.70 -9.53 -0.15
N ALA A 89 -21.38 -9.55 -0.24
CA ALA A 89 -20.49 -9.78 0.90
C ALA A 89 -20.19 -8.47 1.67
N GLY A 90 -20.63 -7.31 1.18
CA GLY A 90 -20.36 -6.01 1.78
C GLY A 90 -18.89 -5.58 1.68
N THR A 91 -18.13 -6.10 0.70
CA THR A 91 -16.75 -5.73 0.47
C THR A 91 -16.61 -4.78 -0.70
N VAL A 92 -15.73 -3.80 -0.58
CA VAL A 92 -15.42 -2.84 -1.65
C VAL A 92 -13.91 -2.77 -1.86
N ILE A 93 -13.49 -2.44 -3.09
CA ILE A 93 -12.10 -2.09 -3.34
C ILE A 93 -11.80 -0.77 -2.64
N ASN A 94 -10.63 -0.65 -2.00
CA ASN A 94 -10.24 0.56 -1.27
C ASN A 94 -10.46 1.80 -2.14
N PRO A 95 -11.32 2.75 -1.73
CA PRO A 95 -11.77 3.85 -2.60
C PRO A 95 -10.68 4.89 -2.88
N VAL A 96 -9.62 4.93 -2.06
CA VAL A 96 -8.51 5.88 -2.20
C VAL A 96 -7.19 5.14 -2.46
N GLN A 97 -6.44 5.66 -3.41
CA GLN A 97 -5.05 5.26 -3.67
C GLN A 97 -4.10 6.34 -3.16
N SER A 98 -3.01 5.92 -2.54
CA SER A 98 -1.95 6.81 -2.04
C SER A 98 -0.59 6.13 -2.22
N ALA A 99 0.46 6.63 -1.59
CA ALA A 99 1.78 6.00 -1.63
C ALA A 99 2.37 5.85 -0.23
N ARG A 100 3.09 4.76 -0.03
CA ARG A 100 3.94 4.54 1.14
C ARG A 100 5.36 4.35 0.69
N LEU A 101 6.26 5.18 1.17
CA LEU A 101 7.69 5.13 0.88
C LEU A 101 8.45 4.62 2.09
N THR A 102 9.50 3.86 1.85
CA THR A 102 10.38 3.32 2.90
C THR A 102 11.83 3.36 2.44
N THR A 103 12.74 3.59 3.37
CA THR A 103 14.19 3.53 3.13
C THR A 103 14.80 2.17 3.45
N GLN A 104 13.99 1.16 3.75
CA GLN A 104 14.41 -0.16 4.25
C GLN A 104 15.55 -0.82 3.46
N LYS A 105 15.66 -0.55 2.16
CA LYS A 105 16.71 -1.11 1.29
C LYS A 105 17.68 -0.07 0.75
N SER A 106 17.52 1.20 1.10
CA SER A 106 18.32 2.29 0.52
C SER A 106 19.16 3.05 1.52
N ALA A 107 18.65 3.33 2.70
CA ALA A 107 19.36 4.09 3.72
C ALA A 107 18.90 3.72 5.12
N SER A 108 19.86 3.60 6.04
CA SER A 108 19.59 3.41 7.46
C SER A 108 20.44 4.35 8.29
N ILE A 109 19.92 4.81 9.43
CA ILE A 109 20.64 5.63 10.39
C ILE A 109 20.64 4.87 11.72
N ARG A 110 21.85 4.62 12.26
CA ARG A 110 22.00 4.01 13.58
C ARG A 110 22.01 5.06 14.68
N TYR A 111 22.70 6.18 14.44
CA TYR A 111 22.78 7.34 15.33
C TYR A 111 22.73 8.61 14.46
N GLY A 112 22.00 9.61 14.88
CA GLY A 112 21.95 10.87 14.15
C GLY A 112 20.66 11.65 14.39
N ARG A 113 20.54 12.75 13.67
CA ARG A 113 19.37 13.61 13.66
C ARG A 113 18.71 13.55 12.28
N VAL A 114 17.42 13.34 12.24
CA VAL A 114 16.61 13.41 11.03
C VAL A 114 15.75 14.67 11.10
N GLU A 115 15.86 15.53 10.11
CA GLU A 115 15.03 16.72 9.97
C GLU A 115 14.18 16.58 8.70
N ILE A 116 12.88 16.75 8.84
CA ILE A 116 11.94 16.67 7.74
C ILE A 116 11.09 17.94 7.72
N LYS A 117 11.13 18.67 6.59
CA LYS A 117 10.21 19.77 6.32
C LYS A 117 9.05 19.22 5.50
N ALA A 118 7.88 19.12 6.09
CA ALA A 118 6.70 18.57 5.43
C ALA A 118 5.51 19.51 5.51
N LYS A 119 4.73 19.60 4.43
CA LYS A 119 3.38 20.16 4.42
C LYS A 119 2.40 19.01 4.59
N MET A 120 1.74 18.95 5.74
CA MET A 120 0.74 17.94 6.04
C MET A 120 -0.59 18.28 5.36
N PRO A 121 -1.40 17.28 4.96
CA PRO A 121 -2.73 17.52 4.44
C PRO A 121 -3.66 18.10 5.51
N ASN A 122 -4.60 18.95 5.10
CA ASN A 122 -5.68 19.41 5.95
C ASN A 122 -6.81 18.35 5.89
N GLY A 123 -7.14 17.72 7.01
CA GLY A 123 -8.22 16.75 7.08
C GLY A 123 -8.05 15.69 8.16
N CYS A 124 -9.03 14.78 8.25
CA CYS A 124 -9.06 13.71 9.27
C CYS A 124 -8.18 12.50 8.93
N VAL A 125 -7.51 12.46 7.78
CA VAL A 125 -6.61 11.36 7.40
C VAL A 125 -5.23 11.67 7.95
N ILE A 126 -4.82 10.91 8.94
CA ILE A 126 -3.51 11.07 9.58
C ILE A 126 -2.45 10.46 8.69
N SER A 127 -1.56 11.29 8.16
CA SER A 127 -0.31 10.82 7.58
C SER A 127 0.61 10.36 8.69
N CYS A 128 0.88 9.06 8.76
CA CYS A 128 1.86 8.53 9.69
C CYS A 128 3.27 8.65 9.10
N LEU A 129 4.10 9.50 9.68
CA LEU A 129 5.54 9.48 9.49
C LEU A 129 6.12 8.54 10.56
N GLY A 130 6.50 7.34 10.16
CA GLY A 130 7.11 6.36 11.05
C GLY A 130 8.63 6.29 10.80
N LEU A 131 9.41 6.39 11.87
CA LEU A 131 10.82 6.01 11.89
C LEU A 131 10.88 4.57 12.43
N LEU A 132 11.43 3.66 11.67
CA LEU A 132 11.66 2.27 12.05
C LEU A 132 13.15 2.04 12.31
#